data_14aabd9ec891b305bc688b6b999da902
#
_entry.id   14aabd9ec891b305bc688b6b999da902
#
_cell.length_a   1.000
_cell.length_b   1.000
_cell.length_c   1.000
_cell.angle_alpha   90.00
_cell.angle_beta   90.00
_cell.angle_gamma   90.00
#
_symmetry.space_group_name_H-M   'P 1'
#
loop_
_entity.id
_entity.type
_entity.pdbx_description
1 polymer ?
#
loop_
_entity_poly.entity_id
_entity_poly.type
_entity_poly.pdbx_seq_one_letter_code
_entity_poly.pdbx_strand_id
1 'polypeptide(L)'
;PDLDETPAKKEPDLLEKAEAAPEAGPELSALSPREIVGTVGYLGHDPELSTDTVSENVLCGSEGDALPYLEVAALKGEVLSMENGADTIVGNNGVRLSGGQAQRLALARTLAHPRPLMILDDPFSALDRKTEDTVFANLQAYAKDKVVFLISHRLYHFPQTQKVIFMESGKATIGTHEELMASVPAYLRLYESQTGGNRHEEEK
;
A
#
# COMPACT_ATOMS: atom_id res chain seq x y z
N PRO A 1 27.93 66.30 -16.07
CA PRO A 1 27.48 65.68 -14.82
C PRO A 1 26.97 64.31 -15.15
N ASP A 2 27.83 63.38 -14.84
CA ASP A 2 27.66 61.96 -15.15
C ASP A 2 26.61 61.35 -14.23
N LEU A 3 25.67 60.65 -14.81
CA LEU A 3 24.70 59.81 -14.10
C LEU A 3 25.35 58.46 -13.93
N ASP A 4 25.55 58.10 -12.68
CA ASP A 4 26.08 56.82 -12.17
C ASP A 4 25.11 55.71 -12.43
N GLU A 5 25.37 54.86 -13.44
CA GLU A 5 24.61 53.62 -13.69
C GLU A 5 25.12 52.49 -12.79
N THR A 6 24.40 52.26 -11.71
CA THR A 6 24.61 51.08 -10.86
C THR A 6 24.17 49.82 -11.62
N PRO A 7 25.02 48.79 -11.79
CA PRO A 7 24.63 47.57 -12.48
C PRO A 7 23.65 46.77 -11.65
N ALA A 8 22.53 46.43 -12.26
CA ALA A 8 21.50 45.52 -11.70
C ALA A 8 22.14 44.19 -11.31
N LYS A 9 21.97 43.81 -10.03
CA LYS A 9 22.31 42.48 -9.56
C LYS A 9 21.47 41.47 -10.31
N LYS A 10 22.10 40.62 -11.10
CA LYS A 10 21.49 39.39 -11.62
C LYS A 10 21.09 38.49 -10.44
N GLU A 11 19.80 38.23 -10.29
CA GLU A 11 19.29 37.13 -9.45
C GLU A 11 19.86 35.81 -9.95
N PRO A 12 20.33 34.93 -9.05
CA PRO A 12 20.79 33.61 -9.47
C PRO A 12 19.61 32.81 -10.02
N ASP A 13 19.82 32.26 -11.21
CA ASP A 13 18.91 31.36 -11.93
C ASP A 13 18.61 30.14 -11.07
N LEU A 14 17.41 30.08 -10.50
CA LEU A 14 16.91 28.96 -9.69
C LEU A 14 16.57 27.70 -10.50
N LEU A 15 16.89 27.71 -11.79
CA LEU A 15 16.58 26.56 -12.69
C LEU A 15 17.73 25.56 -12.88
N GLU A 16 18.89 25.74 -12.20
CA GLU A 16 20.07 24.89 -12.42
C GLU A 16 20.33 23.85 -11.33
N LYS A 17 19.27 23.39 -10.65
CA LYS A 17 19.31 22.16 -9.84
C LYS A 17 18.14 21.25 -10.18
N ALA A 18 17.97 20.94 -11.44
CA ALA A 18 17.32 19.69 -11.80
C ALA A 18 18.34 18.58 -11.45
N GLU A 19 18.17 17.94 -10.30
CA GLU A 19 18.84 16.68 -10.03
C GLU A 19 18.56 15.77 -11.23
N ALA A 20 19.63 15.26 -11.84
CA ALA A 20 19.52 14.33 -12.96
C ALA A 20 18.52 13.23 -12.53
N ALA A 21 17.45 13.08 -13.31
CA ALA A 21 16.50 12.00 -13.08
C ALA A 21 17.30 10.69 -12.99
N PRO A 22 17.04 9.82 -11.99
CA PRO A 22 17.76 8.56 -11.90
C PRO A 22 17.65 7.86 -13.24
N GLU A 23 18.74 7.27 -13.73
CA GLU A 23 18.74 6.51 -14.98
C GLU A 23 17.54 5.54 -14.96
N ALA A 24 16.70 5.62 -15.97
CA ALA A 24 15.52 4.76 -16.05
C ALA A 24 16.00 3.30 -16.05
N GLY A 25 15.58 2.55 -15.04
CA GLY A 25 15.82 1.11 -15.00
C GLY A 25 15.14 0.40 -16.20
N PRO A 26 15.38 -0.89 -16.38
CA PRO A 26 14.73 -1.63 -17.47
C PRO A 26 13.21 -1.53 -17.32
N GLU A 27 12.53 -1.36 -18.46
CA GLU A 27 11.05 -1.39 -18.48
C GLU A 27 10.55 -2.76 -18.01
N LEU A 28 9.46 -2.79 -17.26
CA LEU A 28 8.84 -4.06 -16.80
C LEU A 28 8.49 -4.98 -17.98
N SER A 29 8.16 -4.41 -19.14
CA SER A 29 7.90 -5.14 -20.39
C SER A 29 9.12 -5.91 -20.93
N ALA A 30 10.33 -5.52 -20.54
CA ALA A 30 11.57 -6.17 -20.94
C ALA A 30 11.96 -7.35 -20.01
N LEU A 31 11.29 -7.50 -18.87
CA LEU A 31 11.56 -8.57 -17.91
C LEU A 31 10.92 -9.88 -18.35
N SER A 32 11.63 -10.99 -18.21
CA SER A 32 11.07 -12.33 -18.35
C SER A 32 10.05 -12.62 -17.23
N PRO A 33 9.11 -13.56 -17.43
CA PRO A 33 8.16 -13.96 -16.38
C PRO A 33 8.83 -14.36 -15.06
N ARG A 34 10.00 -14.99 -15.12
CA ARG A 34 10.76 -15.40 -13.94
C ARG A 34 11.33 -14.20 -13.17
N GLU A 35 11.81 -13.19 -13.87
CA GLU A 35 12.30 -11.96 -13.28
C GLU A 35 11.16 -11.16 -12.65
N ILE A 36 10.00 -11.10 -13.29
CA ILE A 36 8.80 -10.45 -12.73
C ILE A 36 8.42 -11.11 -11.42
N VAL A 37 8.30 -12.44 -11.37
CA VAL A 37 7.96 -13.20 -10.13
C VAL A 37 9.01 -12.99 -9.04
N GLY A 38 10.29 -12.81 -9.40
CA GLY A 38 11.37 -12.49 -8.45
C GLY A 38 11.35 -11.06 -7.95
N THR A 39 10.71 -10.13 -8.67
CA THR A 39 10.76 -8.69 -8.41
C THR A 39 9.45 -8.17 -7.80
N VAL A 40 8.31 -8.71 -8.22
CA VAL A 40 6.99 -8.19 -7.84
C VAL A 40 6.25 -9.17 -6.94
N GLY A 41 5.86 -8.70 -5.74
CA GLY A 41 4.88 -9.35 -4.89
C GLY A 41 3.50 -8.75 -5.15
N TYR A 42 2.48 -9.57 -5.33
CA TYR A 42 1.13 -9.11 -5.64
C TYR A 42 0.10 -9.72 -4.68
N LEU A 43 -0.70 -8.85 -4.07
CA LEU A 43 -1.94 -9.22 -3.40
C LEU A 43 -3.11 -8.79 -4.27
N GLY A 44 -3.89 -9.75 -4.78
CA GLY A 44 -5.09 -9.49 -5.57
C GLY A 44 -6.29 -9.11 -4.71
N HIS A 45 -7.30 -8.52 -5.35
CA HIS A 45 -8.55 -8.09 -4.72
C HIS A 45 -9.32 -9.26 -4.08
N ASP A 46 -9.42 -10.40 -4.75
CA ASP A 46 -10.10 -11.61 -4.28
C ASP A 46 -9.07 -12.73 -4.04
N PRO A 47 -8.45 -12.78 -2.85
CA PRO A 47 -7.42 -13.77 -2.59
C PRO A 47 -8.00 -15.16 -2.35
N GLU A 48 -7.45 -16.15 -3.06
CA GLU A 48 -7.75 -17.56 -2.83
C GLU A 48 -6.87 -18.14 -1.70
N LEU A 49 -7.48 -18.90 -0.81
CA LEU A 49 -6.80 -19.64 0.26
C LEU A 49 -6.84 -21.13 -0.02
N SER A 50 -5.73 -21.80 0.28
CA SER A 50 -5.66 -23.26 0.23
C SER A 50 -6.39 -23.87 1.42
N THR A 51 -6.98 -25.06 1.21
CA THR A 51 -7.48 -25.89 2.32
C THR A 51 -6.28 -26.52 3.02
N ASP A 52 -5.70 -25.77 3.95
CA ASP A 52 -4.50 -26.12 4.69
C ASP A 52 -4.46 -25.34 6.02
N THR A 53 -3.42 -25.51 6.83
CA THR A 53 -3.26 -24.73 8.06
C THR A 53 -3.10 -23.23 7.79
N VAL A 54 -3.37 -22.40 8.78
CA VAL A 54 -3.08 -20.96 8.73
C VAL A 54 -1.60 -20.74 8.43
N SER A 55 -0.71 -21.47 9.10
CA SER A 55 0.74 -21.39 8.91
C SER A 55 1.14 -21.70 7.47
N GLU A 56 0.63 -22.82 6.91
CA GLU A 56 0.93 -23.23 5.54
C GLU A 56 0.36 -22.25 4.50
N ASN A 57 -0.81 -21.67 4.76
CA ASN A 57 -1.36 -20.60 3.94
C ASN A 57 -0.45 -19.35 3.89
N VAL A 58 0.30 -19.06 4.95
CA VAL A 58 1.25 -17.94 4.99
C VAL A 58 2.58 -18.31 4.34
N LEU A 59 3.14 -19.47 4.71
CA LEU A 59 4.50 -19.85 4.36
C LEU A 59 4.62 -20.54 2.99
N CYS A 60 3.53 -21.14 2.46
CA CYS A 60 3.50 -21.81 1.16
C CYS A 60 4.67 -22.80 0.98
N GLY A 61 4.90 -23.67 1.96
CA GLY A 61 6.00 -24.65 1.95
C GLY A 61 7.38 -24.09 2.29
N SER A 62 7.49 -22.80 2.61
CA SER A 62 8.76 -22.23 3.09
C SER A 62 8.96 -22.53 4.57
N GLU A 63 10.20 -22.76 4.97
CA GLU A 63 10.54 -22.86 6.39
C GLU A 63 10.42 -21.51 7.09
N GLY A 64 9.97 -21.49 8.35
CA GLY A 64 9.91 -20.28 9.16
C GLY A 64 8.73 -20.22 10.12
N ASP A 65 8.50 -19.03 10.64
CA ASP A 65 7.39 -18.73 11.55
C ASP A 65 6.40 -17.77 10.86
N ALA A 66 5.12 -18.15 10.80
CA ALA A 66 4.06 -17.34 10.21
C ALA A 66 3.62 -16.17 11.12
N LEU A 67 3.84 -16.28 12.45
CA LEU A 67 3.32 -15.33 13.45
C LEU A 67 3.76 -13.87 13.24
N PRO A 68 5.00 -13.55 12.84
CA PRO A 68 5.39 -12.18 12.56
C PRO A 68 4.59 -11.53 11.43
N TYR A 69 4.27 -12.28 10.38
CA TYR A 69 3.49 -11.78 9.24
C TYR A 69 2.00 -11.64 9.59
N LEU A 70 1.48 -12.57 10.39
CA LEU A 70 0.13 -12.47 10.96
C LEU A 70 0.01 -11.26 11.90
N GLU A 71 1.08 -10.88 12.62
CA GLU A 71 1.13 -9.67 13.43
C GLU A 71 1.00 -8.40 12.56
N VAL A 72 1.79 -8.31 11.49
CA VAL A 72 1.71 -7.17 10.55
C VAL A 72 0.30 -7.07 9.96
N ALA A 73 -0.31 -8.19 9.59
CA ALA A 73 -1.68 -8.24 9.08
C ALA A 73 -2.77 -8.07 10.19
N ALA A 74 -2.40 -7.79 11.45
CA ALA A 74 -3.30 -7.67 12.58
C ALA A 74 -4.24 -8.89 12.76
N LEU A 75 -3.76 -10.10 12.45
CA LEU A 75 -4.54 -11.34 12.51
C LEU A 75 -4.04 -12.30 13.59
N LYS A 76 -2.81 -12.12 14.12
CA LYS A 76 -2.16 -13.01 15.08
C LYS A 76 -3.01 -13.32 16.31
N GLY A 77 -3.62 -12.30 16.93
CA GLY A 77 -4.44 -12.49 18.14
C GLY A 77 -5.65 -13.39 17.88
N GLU A 78 -6.31 -13.22 16.75
CA GLU A 78 -7.45 -14.05 16.36
C GLU A 78 -7.01 -15.50 16.07
N VAL A 79 -5.89 -15.68 15.36
CA VAL A 79 -5.34 -17.01 15.08
C VAL A 79 -4.94 -17.72 16.35
N LEU A 80 -4.27 -17.06 17.29
CA LEU A 80 -3.89 -17.68 18.57
C LEU A 80 -5.09 -18.01 19.47
N SER A 81 -6.25 -17.43 19.23
CA SER A 81 -7.51 -17.79 19.90
C SER A 81 -8.24 -18.99 19.30
N MET A 82 -7.81 -19.47 18.12
CA MET A 82 -8.34 -20.70 17.53
C MET A 82 -7.84 -21.94 18.29
N GLU A 83 -8.59 -23.03 18.25
CA GLU A 83 -8.31 -24.26 19.00
C GLU A 83 -6.88 -24.79 18.78
N ASN A 84 -6.39 -24.76 17.53
CA ASN A 84 -5.06 -25.22 17.15
C ASN A 84 -4.11 -24.05 16.75
N GLY A 85 -4.45 -22.80 17.10
CA GLY A 85 -3.63 -21.65 16.75
C GLY A 85 -3.29 -21.58 15.25
N ALA A 86 -2.00 -21.42 14.92
CA ALA A 86 -1.53 -21.37 13.54
C ALA A 86 -1.63 -22.72 12.77
N ASP A 87 -1.82 -23.83 13.47
CA ASP A 87 -2.03 -25.15 12.89
C ASP A 87 -3.52 -25.43 12.59
N THR A 88 -4.39 -24.47 12.82
CA THR A 88 -5.81 -24.57 12.48
C THR A 88 -5.97 -24.69 10.97
N ILE A 89 -6.61 -25.75 10.49
CA ILE A 89 -6.96 -25.93 9.09
C ILE A 89 -8.09 -24.96 8.72
N VAL A 90 -7.90 -24.20 7.65
CA VAL A 90 -8.88 -23.25 7.12
C VAL A 90 -9.32 -23.64 5.70
N GLY A 91 -10.36 -23.00 5.18
CA GLY A 91 -10.88 -23.26 3.84
C GLY A 91 -12.08 -24.22 3.83
N ASN A 92 -12.35 -24.88 2.71
CA ASN A 92 -13.59 -25.62 2.48
C ASN A 92 -13.84 -26.79 3.45
N ASN A 93 -12.78 -27.43 3.95
CA ASN A 93 -12.85 -28.58 4.87
C ASN A 93 -12.36 -28.23 6.29
N GLY A 94 -12.19 -26.96 6.60
CA GLY A 94 -11.71 -26.48 7.89
C GLY A 94 -12.55 -25.32 8.43
N VAL A 95 -11.94 -24.51 9.27
CA VAL A 95 -12.59 -23.32 9.81
C VAL A 95 -12.82 -22.29 8.69
N ARG A 96 -14.07 -21.84 8.57
CA ARG A 96 -14.43 -20.81 7.61
C ARG A 96 -14.05 -19.44 8.15
N LEU A 97 -13.10 -18.78 7.49
CA LEU A 97 -12.71 -17.42 7.81
C LEU A 97 -13.75 -16.40 7.32
N SER A 98 -13.89 -15.28 8.03
CA SER A 98 -14.60 -14.11 7.50
C SER A 98 -13.84 -13.50 6.32
N GLY A 99 -14.51 -12.67 5.50
CA GLY A 99 -13.83 -11.98 4.40
C GLY A 99 -12.61 -11.17 4.85
N GLY A 100 -12.74 -10.43 5.96
CA GLY A 100 -11.62 -9.66 6.52
C GLY A 100 -10.48 -10.52 7.07
N GLN A 101 -10.78 -11.70 7.64
CA GLN A 101 -9.75 -12.66 8.05
C GLN A 101 -9.04 -13.27 6.86
N ALA A 102 -9.77 -13.66 5.82
CA ALA A 102 -9.20 -14.21 4.59
C ALA A 102 -8.29 -13.19 3.89
N GLN A 103 -8.74 -11.93 3.80
CA GLN A 103 -7.94 -10.83 3.23
C GLN A 103 -6.65 -10.60 4.01
N ARG A 104 -6.70 -10.56 5.35
CA ARG A 104 -5.52 -10.39 6.19
C ARG A 104 -4.58 -11.61 6.15
N LEU A 105 -5.11 -12.82 6.02
CA LEU A 105 -4.29 -14.03 5.85
C LEU A 105 -3.54 -14.00 4.52
N ALA A 106 -4.20 -13.61 3.43
CA ALA A 106 -3.56 -13.43 2.13
C ALA A 106 -2.51 -12.29 2.13
N LEU A 107 -2.79 -11.20 2.86
CA LEU A 107 -1.79 -10.15 3.08
C LEU A 107 -0.57 -10.74 3.81
N ALA A 108 -0.76 -11.49 4.91
CA ALA A 108 0.34 -12.14 5.63
C ALA A 108 1.18 -13.05 4.73
N ARG A 109 0.53 -13.82 3.83
CA ARG A 109 1.20 -14.62 2.79
C ARG A 109 2.08 -13.75 1.89
N THR A 110 1.53 -12.65 1.38
CA THR A 110 2.29 -11.73 0.51
C THR A 110 3.50 -11.14 1.22
N LEU A 111 3.36 -10.80 2.51
CA LEU A 111 4.44 -10.28 3.33
C LEU A 111 5.52 -11.34 3.67
N ALA A 112 5.13 -12.60 3.82
CA ALA A 112 6.06 -13.72 4.08
C ALA A 112 7.01 -14.00 2.90
N HIS A 113 6.62 -13.57 1.69
CA HIS A 113 7.40 -13.72 0.46
C HIS A 113 7.82 -12.35 -0.09
N PRO A 114 8.66 -11.58 0.63
CA PRO A 114 8.96 -10.20 0.29
C PRO A 114 9.63 -10.09 -1.08
N ARG A 115 9.22 -9.06 -1.84
CA ARG A 115 9.82 -8.67 -3.10
C ARG A 115 10.20 -7.19 -3.04
N PRO A 116 11.16 -6.75 -3.86
CA PRO A 116 11.54 -5.33 -3.93
C PRO A 116 10.37 -4.39 -4.21
N LEU A 117 9.44 -4.83 -5.05
CA LEU A 117 8.20 -4.13 -5.36
C LEU A 117 7.01 -4.95 -4.88
N MET A 118 6.13 -4.34 -4.10
CA MET A 118 4.88 -4.94 -3.67
C MET A 118 3.70 -4.15 -4.20
N ILE A 119 2.73 -4.84 -4.78
CA ILE A 119 1.47 -4.26 -5.25
C ILE A 119 0.34 -4.88 -4.42
N LEU A 120 -0.36 -4.05 -3.68
CA LEU A 120 -1.48 -4.44 -2.81
C LEU A 120 -2.77 -3.86 -3.40
N ASP A 121 -3.59 -4.71 -4.01
CA ASP A 121 -4.82 -4.32 -4.67
C ASP A 121 -6.00 -4.41 -3.70
N ASP A 122 -6.42 -3.25 -3.23
CA ASP A 122 -7.50 -3.01 -2.28
C ASP A 122 -7.43 -3.89 -1.01
N PRO A 123 -6.27 -3.91 -0.31
CA PRO A 123 -6.02 -4.82 0.81
C PRO A 123 -6.94 -4.58 2.01
N PHE A 124 -7.70 -3.49 2.01
CA PHE A 124 -8.57 -3.08 3.12
C PHE A 124 -10.06 -3.22 2.84
N SER A 125 -10.46 -3.74 1.66
CA SER A 125 -11.86 -3.78 1.20
C SER A 125 -12.83 -4.42 2.20
N ALA A 126 -12.42 -5.49 2.87
CA ALA A 126 -13.22 -6.24 3.82
C ALA A 126 -12.95 -5.91 5.30
N LEU A 127 -12.22 -4.82 5.58
CA LEU A 127 -11.82 -4.43 6.95
C LEU A 127 -12.71 -3.29 7.49
N ASP A 128 -12.98 -3.35 8.79
CA ASP A 128 -13.47 -2.18 9.53
C ASP A 128 -12.34 -1.15 9.71
N ARG A 129 -12.73 0.09 10.01
CA ARG A 129 -11.81 1.23 10.08
C ARG A 129 -10.67 1.01 11.09
N LYS A 130 -10.98 0.48 12.26
CA LYS A 130 -9.97 0.28 13.31
C LYS A 130 -8.93 -0.76 12.90
N THR A 131 -9.38 -1.84 12.29
CA THR A 131 -8.48 -2.90 11.77
C THR A 131 -7.66 -2.36 10.60
N GLU A 132 -8.26 -1.60 9.68
CA GLU A 132 -7.57 -0.93 8.58
C GLU A 132 -6.45 -0.01 9.09
N ASP A 133 -6.72 0.86 10.07
CA ASP A 133 -5.73 1.76 10.67
C ASP A 133 -4.55 0.98 11.27
N THR A 134 -4.84 -0.12 11.96
CA THR A 134 -3.80 -0.98 12.56
C THR A 134 -2.94 -1.64 11.48
N VAL A 135 -3.55 -2.24 10.47
CA VAL A 135 -2.83 -2.90 9.36
C VAL A 135 -1.98 -1.89 8.60
N PHE A 136 -2.52 -0.70 8.33
CA PHE A 136 -1.78 0.34 7.62
C PHE A 136 -0.53 0.79 8.40
N ALA A 137 -0.65 1.06 9.70
CA ALA A 137 0.48 1.43 10.57
C ALA A 137 1.56 0.33 10.60
N ASN A 138 1.14 -0.94 10.72
CA ASN A 138 2.05 -2.08 10.70
C ASN A 138 2.76 -2.22 9.34
N LEU A 139 2.03 -2.02 8.23
CA LEU A 139 2.59 -2.03 6.88
C LEU A 139 3.63 -0.94 6.68
N GLN A 140 3.38 0.28 7.16
CA GLN A 140 4.35 1.38 7.10
C GLN A 140 5.67 1.00 7.81
N ALA A 141 5.57 0.35 8.98
CA ALA A 141 6.74 -0.11 9.71
C ALA A 141 7.50 -1.24 8.99
N TYR A 142 6.75 -2.17 8.37
CA TYR A 142 7.29 -3.30 7.62
C TYR A 142 7.97 -2.88 6.31
N ALA A 143 7.42 -1.86 5.64
CA ALA A 143 7.78 -1.48 4.27
C ALA A 143 8.94 -0.49 4.17
N LYS A 144 9.67 -0.18 5.25
CA LYS A 144 10.69 0.89 5.28
C LYS A 144 11.74 0.81 4.16
N ASP A 145 12.10 -0.40 3.74
CA ASP A 145 13.13 -0.66 2.72
C ASP A 145 12.53 -1.24 1.43
N LYS A 146 11.23 -1.06 1.19
CA LYS A 146 10.52 -1.63 0.06
C LYS A 146 9.70 -0.57 -0.67
N VAL A 147 9.47 -0.78 -1.96
CA VAL A 147 8.50 0.00 -2.72
C VAL A 147 7.14 -0.70 -2.61
N VAL A 148 6.14 -0.02 -2.05
CA VAL A 148 4.78 -0.54 -1.93
C VAL A 148 3.82 0.35 -2.71
N PHE A 149 3.15 -0.22 -3.71
CA PHE A 149 2.00 0.37 -4.37
C PHE A 149 0.73 -0.12 -3.67
N LEU A 150 0.03 0.81 -3.05
CA LEU A 150 -1.29 0.58 -2.49
C LEU A 150 -2.33 1.08 -3.48
N ILE A 151 -3.10 0.16 -4.06
CA ILE A 151 -4.27 0.49 -4.86
C ILE A 151 -5.47 0.45 -3.91
N SER A 152 -6.19 1.54 -3.78
CA SER A 152 -7.37 1.61 -2.93
C SER A 152 -8.36 2.65 -3.43
N HIS A 153 -9.63 2.34 -3.26
CA HIS A 153 -10.70 3.29 -3.42
C HIS A 153 -11.02 4.07 -2.12
N ARG A 154 -10.38 3.69 -0.98
CA ARG A 154 -10.47 4.38 0.32
C ARG A 154 -9.28 5.30 0.50
N LEU A 155 -9.53 6.60 0.59
CA LEU A 155 -8.46 7.62 0.58
C LEU A 155 -7.96 8.05 1.96
N TYR A 156 -8.45 7.44 3.04
CA TYR A 156 -8.14 7.87 4.41
C TYR A 156 -6.65 7.92 4.75
N HIS A 157 -5.87 6.98 4.20
CA HIS A 157 -4.44 6.87 4.48
C HIS A 157 -3.56 7.60 3.45
N PHE A 158 -4.14 8.17 2.39
CA PHE A 158 -3.38 8.83 1.34
C PHE A 158 -2.57 10.04 1.82
N PRO A 159 -3.03 10.85 2.82
CA PRO A 159 -2.18 11.89 3.42
C PRO A 159 -0.89 11.37 4.05
N GLN A 160 -0.80 10.09 4.37
CA GLN A 160 0.35 9.45 5.02
C GLN A 160 1.25 8.72 4.01
N THR A 161 0.92 8.73 2.72
CA THR A 161 1.74 8.13 1.67
C THR A 161 2.77 9.13 1.13
N GLN A 162 3.89 8.63 0.63
CA GLN A 162 4.95 9.49 0.07
C GLN A 162 4.54 10.14 -1.25
N LYS A 163 3.83 9.40 -2.11
CA LYS A 163 3.30 9.84 -3.40
C LYS A 163 1.94 9.20 -3.65
N VAL A 164 1.12 9.93 -4.37
CA VAL A 164 -0.17 9.46 -4.86
C VAL A 164 -0.14 9.50 -6.38
N ILE A 165 -0.63 8.44 -7.00
CA ILE A 165 -0.88 8.37 -8.45
C ILE A 165 -2.39 8.44 -8.64
N PHE A 166 -2.88 9.57 -9.11
CA PHE A 166 -4.29 9.75 -9.43
C PHE A 166 -4.52 9.53 -10.91
N MET A 167 -5.44 8.63 -11.23
CA MET A 167 -5.77 8.26 -12.60
C MET A 167 -7.17 8.76 -12.95
N GLU A 168 -7.28 9.59 -14.00
CA GLU A 168 -8.53 10.10 -14.52
C GLU A 168 -8.51 10.13 -16.05
N SER A 169 -9.55 9.60 -16.68
CA SER A 169 -9.73 9.64 -18.14
C SER A 169 -8.48 9.20 -18.94
N GLY A 170 -7.80 8.15 -18.48
CA GLY A 170 -6.59 7.60 -19.13
C GLY A 170 -5.31 8.42 -18.90
N LYS A 171 -5.35 9.41 -18.03
CA LYS A 171 -4.16 10.19 -17.63
C LYS A 171 -3.82 9.90 -16.17
N ALA A 172 -2.52 9.83 -15.88
CA ALA A 172 -2.00 9.71 -14.53
C ALA A 172 -1.37 11.05 -14.10
N THR A 173 -1.73 11.52 -12.90
CA THR A 173 -1.10 12.67 -12.24
C THR A 173 -0.43 12.18 -10.97
N ILE A 174 0.85 12.47 -10.79
CA ILE A 174 1.66 12.00 -9.66
C ILE A 174 2.06 13.20 -8.81
N GLY A 175 1.86 13.10 -7.50
CA GLY A 175 2.23 14.14 -6.55
C GLY A 175 2.11 13.68 -5.11
N THR A 176 2.38 14.55 -4.15
CA THR A 176 1.97 14.32 -2.76
C THR A 176 0.46 14.50 -2.62
N HIS A 177 -0.09 14.06 -1.50
CA HIS A 177 -1.52 14.31 -1.21
C HIS A 177 -1.85 15.82 -1.30
N GLU A 178 -1.03 16.67 -0.69
CA GLU A 178 -1.22 18.12 -0.65
C GLU A 178 -1.12 18.76 -2.05
N GLU A 179 -0.15 18.32 -2.86
CA GLU A 179 0.00 18.76 -4.24
C GLU A 179 -1.24 18.44 -5.08
N LEU A 180 -1.79 17.23 -4.94
CA LEU A 180 -2.98 16.81 -5.68
C LEU A 180 -4.25 17.50 -5.15
N MET A 181 -4.37 17.71 -3.84
CA MET A 181 -5.48 18.49 -3.25
C MET A 181 -5.52 19.92 -3.78
N ALA A 182 -4.35 20.54 -4.00
CA ALA A 182 -4.24 21.91 -4.48
C ALA A 182 -4.43 22.04 -6.00
N SER A 183 -4.00 21.04 -6.79
CA SER A 183 -3.89 21.17 -8.25
C SER A 183 -4.87 20.32 -9.05
N VAL A 184 -5.50 19.29 -8.44
CA VAL A 184 -6.37 18.34 -9.14
C VAL A 184 -7.79 18.38 -8.57
N PRO A 185 -8.72 19.16 -9.14
CA PRO A 185 -10.07 19.33 -8.60
C PRO A 185 -10.86 18.02 -8.48
N ALA A 186 -10.61 17.04 -9.35
CA ALA A 186 -11.27 15.73 -9.27
C ALA A 186 -10.81 14.91 -8.07
N TYR A 187 -9.51 14.96 -7.75
CA TYR A 187 -8.96 14.32 -6.55
C TYR A 187 -9.50 14.98 -5.27
N LEU A 188 -9.53 16.31 -5.22
CA LEU A 188 -10.11 17.06 -4.10
C LEU A 188 -11.56 16.63 -3.83
N ARG A 189 -12.42 16.66 -4.86
CA ARG A 189 -13.83 16.24 -4.73
C ARG A 189 -13.97 14.80 -4.24
N LEU A 190 -13.15 13.88 -4.76
CA LEU A 190 -13.18 12.48 -4.35
C LEU A 190 -12.79 12.33 -2.87
N TYR A 191 -11.73 13.01 -2.43
CA TYR A 191 -11.27 12.97 -1.05
C TYR A 191 -12.33 13.57 -0.10
N GLU A 192 -12.86 14.74 -0.41
CA GLU A 192 -13.89 15.40 0.40
C GLU A 192 -15.19 14.58 0.50
N SER A 193 -15.58 13.89 -0.59
CA SER A 193 -16.76 13.02 -0.57
C SER A 193 -16.64 11.86 0.40
N GLN A 194 -15.42 11.37 0.63
CA GLN A 194 -15.16 10.26 1.56
C GLN A 194 -14.88 10.71 2.99
N THR A 195 -14.28 11.89 3.17
CA THR A 195 -13.89 12.39 4.50
C THR A 195 -14.89 13.40 5.07
N GLY A 196 -15.58 14.13 4.21
CA GLY A 196 -16.60 15.13 4.62
C GLY A 196 -17.88 14.51 5.18
N GLY A 197 -18.23 13.28 4.80
CA GLY A 197 -19.39 12.55 5.33
C GLY A 197 -19.23 12.11 6.79
N ASN A 198 -18.00 11.90 7.26
CA ASN A 198 -17.74 11.40 8.62
C ASN A 198 -17.88 12.48 9.71
N ARG A 199 -17.98 13.77 9.36
CA ARG A 199 -18.19 14.84 10.37
C ARG A 199 -19.57 14.80 11.03
N HIS A 200 -20.53 14.06 10.48
CA HIS A 200 -21.89 13.95 11.02
C HIS A 200 -22.11 12.69 11.89
N GLU A 201 -21.18 11.74 11.93
CA GLU A 201 -21.29 10.53 12.76
C GLU A 201 -20.61 10.64 14.13
N GLU A 202 -19.63 11.56 14.28
CA GLU A 202 -18.94 11.78 15.56
C GLU A 202 -19.66 12.75 16.51
N GLU A 203 -20.74 13.41 16.08
CA GLU A 203 -21.55 14.34 16.90
C GLU A 203 -22.88 13.72 17.39
N LYS A 204 -23.07 12.44 17.35
CA LYS A 204 -24.21 11.73 17.94
C LYS A 204 -23.72 10.66 18.90
#